data_7e692df23da469b47e1756e98b48cfa2
#
_entry.id   7e692df23da469b47e1756e98b48cfa2
#
_cell.length_a   1.000
_cell.length_b   1.000
_cell.length_c   1.000
_cell.angle_alpha   90.00
_cell.angle_beta   90.00
_cell.angle_gamma   90.00
#
_symmetry.space_group_name_H-M   'P 1'
#
loop_
_entity.id
_entity.type
_entity.pdbx_description
1 polymer ?
#
loop_
_entity_poly.entity_id
_entity_poly.type
_entity_poly.pdbx_seq_one_letter_code
_entity_poly.pdbx_strand_id
1 'polypeptide(L)'
;MRKEGERYLTLDDIKRIPWDHYPIFMYSDGGSLFSWLIRKADDSAGSHLWTLVGNDAIANQSITFRLVPVSKMQHYTTKLIYNPDFTPEQRKVMLESIFQRLELPWYRRLYDVVGLVGELLERVGIKCNMGRFDFCSESVSRAVALVDPEYAEWLKINPSPTPKEFNLWTKAHNPPCRVYGRYQPDDEGET
;
A
#
# COMPACT_ATOMS: atom_id res chain seq x y z
N MET A 1 -11.62 17.57 6.17
CA MET A 1 -11.93 18.71 5.25
C MET A 1 -11.59 18.30 3.83
N ARG A 2 -12.58 18.24 2.94
CA ARG A 2 -12.38 17.88 1.52
C ARG A 2 -11.58 18.99 0.83
N LYS A 3 -10.58 18.62 0.02
CA LYS A 3 -9.73 19.59 -0.70
C LYS A 3 -10.37 19.89 -2.06
N GLU A 4 -10.39 21.17 -2.41
CA GLU A 4 -10.93 21.63 -3.70
C GLU A 4 -10.11 21.05 -4.86
N GLY A 5 -10.78 20.52 -5.89
CA GLY A 5 -10.16 19.90 -7.06
C GLY A 5 -9.77 18.43 -6.91
N GLU A 6 -9.92 17.80 -5.74
CA GLU A 6 -9.69 16.36 -5.58
C GLU A 6 -10.98 15.55 -5.83
N ARG A 7 -10.86 14.45 -6.58
CA ARG A 7 -11.98 13.51 -6.78
C ARG A 7 -12.16 12.67 -5.53
N TYR A 8 -13.32 12.79 -4.90
CA TYR A 8 -13.72 11.92 -3.79
C TYR A 8 -14.55 10.75 -4.31
N LEU A 9 -14.29 9.58 -3.77
CA LEU A 9 -14.89 8.31 -4.18
C LEU A 9 -15.69 7.73 -3.02
N THR A 10 -16.85 7.18 -3.33
CA THR A 10 -17.58 6.29 -2.42
C THR A 10 -17.03 4.86 -2.52
N LEU A 11 -17.42 3.98 -1.60
CA LEU A 11 -17.08 2.55 -1.71
C LEU A 11 -17.66 1.94 -2.99
N ASP A 12 -18.83 2.40 -3.41
CA ASP A 12 -19.47 1.94 -4.66
C ASP A 12 -18.73 2.43 -5.90
N ASP A 13 -18.18 3.65 -5.89
CA ASP A 13 -17.31 4.11 -6.98
C ASP A 13 -16.06 3.25 -7.09
N ILE A 14 -15.47 2.87 -5.96
CA ILE A 14 -14.27 2.01 -5.93
C ILE A 14 -14.58 0.63 -6.50
N LYS A 15 -15.73 0.04 -6.16
CA LYS A 15 -16.17 -1.24 -6.70
C LYS A 15 -16.47 -1.21 -8.20
N ARG A 16 -16.69 -0.03 -8.77
CA ARG A 16 -16.98 0.17 -10.21
C ARG A 16 -15.76 0.55 -11.03
N ILE A 17 -14.56 0.58 -10.42
CA ILE A 17 -13.34 0.86 -11.18
C ILE A 17 -13.14 -0.21 -12.25
N PRO A 18 -12.86 0.17 -13.50
CA PRO A 18 -12.63 -0.78 -14.58
C PRO A 18 -11.50 -1.76 -14.26
N TRP A 19 -11.67 -3.01 -14.66
CA TRP A 19 -10.73 -4.10 -14.35
C TRP A 19 -9.33 -3.89 -14.94
N ASP A 20 -9.23 -3.19 -16.05
CA ASP A 20 -7.99 -2.86 -16.75
C ASP A 20 -7.16 -1.77 -16.05
N HIS A 21 -7.69 -1.17 -14.99
CA HIS A 21 -6.94 -0.24 -14.14
C HIS A 21 -6.19 -0.94 -13.00
N TYR A 22 -6.52 -2.21 -12.68
CA TYR A 22 -5.85 -2.92 -11.59
C TYR A 22 -4.43 -3.36 -11.97
N PRO A 23 -3.50 -3.45 -10.99
CA PRO A 23 -3.70 -3.11 -9.59
C PRO A 23 -3.70 -1.60 -9.34
N ILE A 24 -4.44 -1.16 -8.32
CA ILE A 24 -4.42 0.21 -7.82
C ILE A 24 -3.80 0.21 -6.43
N PHE A 25 -2.81 1.05 -6.22
CA PHE A 25 -2.15 1.19 -4.93
C PHE A 25 -2.94 2.14 -4.04
N MET A 26 -3.11 1.76 -2.79
CA MET A 26 -3.94 2.46 -1.83
C MET A 26 -3.10 2.86 -0.63
N TYR A 27 -2.85 4.16 -0.49
CA TYR A 27 -2.10 4.74 0.62
C TYR A 27 -3.08 5.31 1.64
N SER A 28 -3.13 4.71 2.83
CA SER A 28 -4.10 5.06 3.86
C SER A 28 -3.46 5.46 5.19
N ASP A 29 -4.18 6.26 5.96
CA ASP A 29 -3.93 6.43 7.37
C ASP A 29 -4.59 5.26 8.13
N GLY A 30 -3.88 4.72 9.09
CA GLY A 30 -4.43 3.69 9.98
C GLY A 30 -4.81 4.30 11.33
N GLY A 31 -5.93 3.84 11.92
CA GLY A 31 -6.38 4.25 13.24
C GLY A 31 -5.74 3.48 14.40
N SER A 32 -4.89 2.50 14.15
CA SER A 32 -4.27 1.68 15.19
C SER A 32 -3.07 2.38 15.86
N LEU A 33 -2.72 1.92 17.07
CA LEU A 33 -1.49 2.37 17.76
C LEU A 33 -0.24 2.16 16.90
N PHE A 34 -0.15 1.02 16.19
CA PHE A 34 0.96 0.75 15.26
C PHE A 34 0.99 1.74 14.10
N SER A 35 -0.15 2.06 13.53
CA SER A 35 -0.27 3.07 12.48
C SER A 35 0.18 4.45 12.97
N TRP A 36 -0.16 4.80 14.21
CA TRP A 36 0.30 6.04 14.82
C TRP A 36 1.82 6.05 15.01
N LEU A 37 2.41 4.93 15.50
CA LEU A 37 3.86 4.80 15.66
C LEU A 37 4.60 4.93 14.32
N ILE A 38 4.13 4.24 13.28
CA ILE A 38 4.71 4.33 11.93
C ILE A 38 4.65 5.77 11.42
N ARG A 39 3.50 6.44 11.52
CA ARG A 39 3.36 7.83 11.08
C ARG A 39 4.29 8.78 11.82
N LYS A 40 4.45 8.56 13.12
CA LYS A 40 5.33 9.39 13.95
C LYS A 40 6.81 9.15 13.65
N ALA A 41 7.20 7.90 13.42
CA ALA A 41 8.57 7.55 13.06
C ALA A 41 8.94 8.02 11.64
N ASP A 42 7.99 7.98 10.72
CA ASP A 42 8.17 8.30 9.30
C ASP A 42 7.86 9.76 8.97
N ASP A 43 7.32 10.53 9.92
CA ASP A 43 6.78 11.87 9.68
C ASP A 43 5.85 11.88 8.44
N SER A 44 4.86 11.01 8.44
CA SER A 44 4.01 10.76 7.29
C SER A 44 2.51 10.87 7.62
N ALA A 45 1.71 11.23 6.61
CA ALA A 45 0.25 11.30 6.73
C ALA A 45 -0.40 9.90 6.66
N GLY A 46 0.27 8.90 6.07
CA GLY A 46 -0.23 7.55 5.92
C GLY A 46 0.76 6.52 6.47
N SER A 47 0.23 5.41 6.93
CA SER A 47 0.99 4.36 7.59
C SER A 47 0.83 2.98 6.96
N HIS A 48 -0.07 2.86 5.97
CA HIS A 48 -0.41 1.57 5.41
C HIS A 48 -0.54 1.63 3.89
N LEU A 49 -0.06 0.58 3.24
CA LEU A 49 -0.17 0.40 1.80
C LEU A 49 -0.97 -0.88 1.53
N TRP A 50 -2.03 -0.72 0.75
CA TRP A 50 -2.91 -1.79 0.31
C TRP A 50 -2.88 -1.84 -1.22
N THR A 51 -3.37 -2.93 -1.79
CA THR A 51 -3.51 -3.03 -3.24
C THR A 51 -4.91 -3.48 -3.60
N LEU A 52 -5.64 -2.65 -4.32
CA LEU A 52 -6.92 -3.04 -4.91
C LEU A 52 -6.62 -3.94 -6.12
N VAL A 53 -7.11 -5.16 -6.07
CA VAL A 53 -6.82 -6.20 -7.08
C VAL A 53 -8.07 -6.68 -7.83
N GLY A 54 -9.22 -6.12 -7.49
CA GLY A 54 -10.51 -6.42 -8.09
C GLY A 54 -11.61 -5.54 -7.50
N ASN A 55 -12.82 -5.63 -8.06
CA ASN A 55 -13.96 -4.74 -7.73
C ASN A 55 -14.33 -4.70 -6.23
N ASP A 56 -14.14 -5.80 -5.51
CA ASP A 56 -14.37 -5.86 -4.05
C ASP A 56 -13.25 -6.63 -3.35
N ALA A 57 -12.03 -6.56 -3.88
CA ALA A 57 -10.90 -7.32 -3.36
C ALA A 57 -9.66 -6.45 -3.17
N ILE A 58 -9.20 -6.35 -1.94
CA ILE A 58 -7.97 -5.67 -1.54
C ILE A 58 -6.98 -6.72 -1.03
N ALA A 59 -5.79 -6.78 -1.63
CA ALA A 59 -4.66 -7.48 -1.07
C ALA A 59 -4.07 -6.63 0.07
N ASN A 60 -4.14 -7.16 1.27
CA ASN A 60 -3.76 -6.48 2.50
C ASN A 60 -2.74 -7.28 3.29
N GLN A 61 -1.64 -6.63 3.66
CA GLN A 61 -0.67 -7.13 4.62
C GLN A 61 -0.94 -6.49 5.98
N SER A 62 -1.73 -7.16 6.80
CA SER A 62 -1.93 -6.79 8.21
C SER A 62 -1.11 -7.73 9.12
N ILE A 63 -1.74 -8.69 9.79
CA ILE A 63 -1.03 -9.77 10.48
C ILE A 63 -0.57 -10.83 9.47
N THR A 64 -1.40 -11.10 8.48
CA THR A 64 -1.09 -12.00 7.36
C THR A 64 -1.45 -11.32 6.05
N PHE A 65 -0.73 -11.65 4.97
CA PHE A 65 -1.13 -11.23 3.63
C PHE A 65 -2.37 -11.99 3.18
N ARG A 66 -3.46 -11.29 2.92
CA ARG A 66 -4.76 -11.88 2.58
C ARG A 66 -5.61 -10.94 1.75
N LEU A 67 -6.62 -11.49 1.09
CA LEU A 67 -7.69 -10.68 0.49
C LEU A 67 -8.68 -10.26 1.57
N VAL A 68 -9.11 -9.01 1.47
CA VAL A 68 -10.20 -8.45 2.29
C VAL A 68 -11.14 -7.65 1.39
N PRO A 69 -12.43 -7.53 1.73
CA PRO A 69 -13.37 -6.73 0.95
C PRO A 69 -13.07 -5.24 1.07
N VAL A 70 -13.47 -4.46 0.06
CA VAL A 70 -13.31 -3.00 0.01
C VAL A 70 -13.93 -2.30 1.22
N SER A 71 -15.00 -2.87 1.79
CA SER A 71 -15.63 -2.36 3.02
C SER A 71 -14.69 -2.28 4.23
N LYS A 72 -13.57 -3.02 4.23
CA LYS A 72 -12.56 -2.92 5.31
C LYS A 72 -11.86 -1.56 5.36
N MET A 73 -11.86 -0.80 4.28
CA MET A 73 -11.28 0.55 4.26
C MET A 73 -12.23 1.65 4.77
N GLN A 74 -13.49 1.31 5.11
CA GLN A 74 -14.52 2.30 5.47
C GLN A 74 -14.13 3.25 6.60
N HIS A 75 -13.19 2.88 7.46
CA HIS A 75 -12.72 3.69 8.59
C HIS A 75 -11.40 4.44 8.31
N TYR A 76 -10.88 4.39 7.07
CA TYR A 76 -9.57 4.93 6.74
C TYR A 76 -9.66 5.95 5.61
N THR A 77 -9.07 7.11 5.82
CA THR A 77 -8.83 8.02 4.69
C THR A 77 -7.79 7.39 3.77
N THR A 78 -8.17 7.17 2.53
CA THR A 78 -7.34 6.42 1.58
C THR A 78 -7.17 7.18 0.26
N LYS A 79 -5.93 7.33 -0.16
CA LYS A 79 -5.56 7.84 -1.48
C LYS A 79 -5.32 6.68 -2.42
N LEU A 80 -6.06 6.63 -3.53
CA LEU A 80 -5.90 5.64 -4.58
C LEU A 80 -4.93 6.18 -5.63
N ILE A 81 -3.92 5.39 -5.98
CA ILE A 81 -2.84 5.76 -6.89
C ILE A 81 -2.71 4.67 -7.95
N TYR A 82 -2.64 5.05 -9.21
CA TYR A 82 -2.39 4.13 -10.31
C TYR A 82 -1.38 4.70 -11.30
N ASN A 83 -0.68 3.84 -12.01
CA ASN A 83 0.15 4.25 -13.14
C ASN A 83 -0.62 3.98 -14.44
N PRO A 84 -1.02 5.02 -15.20
CA PRO A 84 -1.75 4.85 -16.45
C PRO A 84 -0.90 4.20 -17.55
N ASP A 85 0.43 4.29 -17.44
CA ASP A 85 1.36 3.84 -18.50
C ASP A 85 1.75 2.37 -18.37
N PHE A 86 1.36 1.69 -17.28
CA PHE A 86 1.50 0.25 -17.22
C PHE A 86 0.62 -0.43 -18.25
N THR A 87 1.26 -1.23 -19.10
CA THR A 87 0.54 -2.03 -20.11
C THR A 87 -0.35 -3.10 -19.46
N PRO A 88 -1.34 -3.63 -20.16
CA PRO A 88 -2.16 -4.75 -19.65
C PRO A 88 -1.30 -5.95 -19.22
N GLU A 89 -0.22 -6.25 -19.93
CA GLU A 89 0.71 -7.33 -19.62
C GLU A 89 1.46 -7.07 -18.33
N GLN A 90 1.96 -5.84 -18.11
CA GLN A 90 2.61 -5.45 -16.88
C GLN A 90 1.65 -5.54 -15.69
N ARG A 91 0.40 -5.09 -15.85
CA ARG A 91 -0.65 -5.20 -14.84
C ARG A 91 -0.94 -6.65 -14.48
N LYS A 92 -1.02 -7.51 -15.49
CA LYS A 92 -1.21 -8.95 -15.33
C LYS A 92 -0.07 -9.58 -14.52
N VAL A 93 1.18 -9.28 -14.85
CA VAL A 93 2.37 -9.77 -14.11
C VAL A 93 2.33 -9.35 -12.65
N MET A 94 1.98 -8.09 -12.36
CA MET A 94 1.85 -7.61 -10.97
C MET A 94 0.74 -8.35 -10.20
N LEU A 95 -0.43 -8.53 -10.82
CA LEU A 95 -1.55 -9.24 -10.21
C LEU A 95 -1.20 -10.70 -9.95
N GLU A 96 -0.58 -11.38 -10.92
CA GLU A 96 -0.12 -12.77 -10.77
C GLU A 96 0.86 -12.91 -9.59
N SER A 97 1.81 -12.00 -9.46
CA SER A 97 2.76 -11.98 -8.32
C SER A 97 2.02 -11.83 -6.97
N ILE A 98 1.02 -10.94 -6.92
CA ILE A 98 0.22 -10.74 -5.71
C ILE A 98 -0.59 -12.00 -5.38
N PHE A 99 -1.21 -12.64 -6.39
CA PHE A 99 -2.00 -13.86 -6.19
C PHE A 99 -1.13 -15.06 -5.83
N GLN A 100 0.03 -15.25 -6.47
CA GLN A 100 1.00 -16.29 -6.09
C GLN A 100 1.41 -16.18 -4.62
N ARG A 101 1.56 -14.96 -4.11
CA ARG A 101 1.86 -14.74 -2.70
C ARG A 101 0.69 -15.18 -1.79
N LEU A 102 -0.56 -15.04 -2.22
CA LEU A 102 -1.74 -15.51 -1.48
C LEU A 102 -1.82 -17.03 -1.39
N GLU A 103 -1.19 -17.75 -2.32
CA GLU A 103 -1.12 -19.22 -2.33
C GLU A 103 -0.05 -19.78 -1.37
N LEU A 104 0.88 -18.94 -0.90
CA LEU A 104 1.88 -19.39 0.06
C LEU A 104 1.22 -19.83 1.37
N PRO A 105 1.82 -20.78 2.10
CA PRO A 105 1.37 -21.15 3.45
C PRO A 105 1.27 -19.93 4.37
N TRP A 106 0.33 -19.93 5.28
CA TRP A 106 0.01 -18.77 6.14
C TRP A 106 1.23 -18.21 6.90
N TYR A 107 2.14 -19.07 7.35
CA TYR A 107 3.37 -18.68 8.06
C TYR A 107 4.36 -17.92 7.18
N ARG A 108 4.33 -18.11 5.85
CA ARG A 108 5.13 -17.33 4.88
C ARG A 108 4.44 -16.02 4.47
N ARG A 109 3.23 -15.80 4.91
CA ARG A 109 2.43 -14.59 4.67
C ARG A 109 2.33 -13.72 5.91
N LEU A 110 3.01 -14.09 7.00
CA LEU A 110 2.98 -13.30 8.24
C LEU A 110 3.64 -11.94 8.04
N TYR A 111 3.06 -10.97 8.72
CA TYR A 111 3.65 -9.64 8.85
C TYR A 111 4.81 -9.67 9.83
N ASP A 112 5.88 -8.96 9.50
CA ASP A 112 7.02 -8.85 10.41
C ASP A 112 6.78 -7.77 11.49
N VAL A 113 6.02 -8.12 12.50
CA VAL A 113 5.85 -7.25 13.67
C VAL A 113 7.18 -7.06 14.40
N VAL A 114 8.01 -8.10 14.41
CA VAL A 114 9.31 -8.10 15.10
C VAL A 114 10.30 -7.22 14.35
N GLY A 115 10.37 -7.36 13.02
CA GLY A 115 11.18 -6.49 12.17
C GLY A 115 10.72 -5.03 12.21
N LEU A 116 9.41 -4.78 12.26
CA LEU A 116 8.90 -3.41 12.42
C LEU A 116 9.37 -2.77 13.74
N VAL A 117 9.31 -3.51 14.84
CA VAL A 117 9.82 -3.03 16.13
C VAL A 117 11.34 -2.82 16.04
N GLY A 118 12.07 -3.74 15.40
CA GLY A 118 13.52 -3.61 15.17
C GLY A 118 13.86 -2.34 14.38
N GLU A 119 13.18 -2.09 13.28
CA GLU A 119 13.38 -0.90 12.44
C GLU A 119 13.05 0.40 13.20
N LEU A 120 11.97 0.41 13.98
CA LEU A 120 11.64 1.55 14.84
C LEU A 120 12.72 1.81 15.90
N LEU A 121 13.30 0.76 16.47
CA LEU A 121 14.41 0.87 17.43
C LEU A 121 15.69 1.37 16.76
N GLU A 122 16.00 0.90 15.54
CA GLU A 122 17.17 1.40 14.78
C GLU A 122 17.06 2.90 14.47
N ARG A 123 15.86 3.39 14.15
CA ARG A 123 15.61 4.83 13.92
C ARG A 123 15.83 5.70 15.16
N VAL A 124 15.70 5.13 16.36
CA VAL A 124 16.05 5.81 17.62
C VAL A 124 17.46 5.47 18.11
N GLY A 125 18.29 4.87 17.25
CA GLY A 125 19.70 4.59 17.52
C GLY A 125 20.00 3.25 18.21
N ILE A 126 19.00 2.39 18.41
CA ILE A 126 19.15 1.07 19.02
C ILE A 126 19.31 0.04 17.90
N LYS A 127 20.52 -0.49 17.71
CA LYS A 127 20.78 -1.55 16.71
C LYS A 127 20.11 -2.86 17.11
N CYS A 128 19.14 -3.29 16.33
CA CYS A 128 18.44 -4.56 16.46
C CYS A 128 18.65 -5.40 15.21
N ASN A 129 19.40 -6.49 15.32
CA ASN A 129 19.58 -7.44 14.20
C ASN A 129 18.45 -8.47 14.23
N MET A 130 17.23 -8.03 13.92
CA MET A 130 16.06 -8.90 13.86
C MET A 130 15.78 -9.33 12.42
N GLY A 131 15.42 -10.60 12.23
CA GLY A 131 15.17 -11.18 10.90
C GLY A 131 14.09 -10.43 10.14
N ARG A 132 14.25 -10.35 8.82
CA ARG A 132 13.37 -9.61 7.93
C ARG A 132 12.17 -10.45 7.52
N PHE A 133 11.00 -9.96 7.84
CA PHE A 133 9.74 -10.39 7.25
C PHE A 133 9.13 -9.23 6.44
N ASP A 134 8.12 -9.52 5.64
CA ASP A 134 7.60 -8.54 4.69
C ASP A 134 6.67 -7.50 5.32
N PHE A 135 6.92 -6.23 5.04
CA PHE A 135 6.02 -5.12 5.33
C PHE A 135 4.92 -4.97 4.26
N CYS A 136 3.87 -4.21 4.57
CA CYS A 136 2.79 -3.93 3.62
C CYS A 136 3.32 -3.30 2.32
N SER A 137 4.34 -2.46 2.41
CA SER A 137 4.99 -1.80 1.27
C SER A 137 5.87 -2.74 0.46
N GLU A 138 6.52 -3.73 1.07
CA GLU A 138 7.39 -4.66 0.35
C GLU A 138 6.64 -5.55 -0.65
N SER A 139 5.45 -6.03 -0.28
CA SER A 139 4.66 -6.85 -1.20
C SER A 139 4.24 -6.09 -2.45
N VAL A 140 3.88 -4.81 -2.28
CA VAL A 140 3.57 -3.90 -3.39
C VAL A 140 4.83 -3.60 -4.19
N SER A 141 5.92 -3.27 -3.50
CA SER A 141 7.20 -2.91 -4.11
C SER A 141 7.78 -4.03 -4.96
N ARG A 142 7.69 -5.27 -4.49
CA ARG A 142 8.14 -6.44 -5.26
C ARG A 142 7.31 -6.62 -6.54
N ALA A 143 5.99 -6.43 -6.47
CA ALA A 143 5.13 -6.52 -7.66
C ALA A 143 5.47 -5.43 -8.69
N VAL A 144 5.71 -4.20 -8.25
CA VAL A 144 6.13 -3.08 -9.13
C VAL A 144 7.50 -3.35 -9.74
N ALA A 145 8.47 -3.83 -8.97
CA ALA A 145 9.83 -4.11 -9.44
C ALA A 145 9.90 -5.20 -10.53
N LEU A 146 8.88 -6.05 -10.66
CA LEU A 146 8.81 -7.04 -11.74
C LEU A 146 8.54 -6.41 -13.11
N VAL A 147 7.96 -5.22 -13.15
CA VAL A 147 7.48 -4.59 -14.38
C VAL A 147 8.10 -3.22 -14.65
N ASP A 148 8.76 -2.67 -13.65
CA ASP A 148 9.41 -1.36 -13.69
C ASP A 148 10.90 -1.50 -13.36
N PRO A 149 11.79 -1.49 -14.37
CA PRO A 149 13.24 -1.62 -14.17
C PRO A 149 13.84 -0.50 -13.32
N GLU A 150 13.33 0.74 -13.43
CA GLU A 150 13.82 1.87 -12.64
C GLU A 150 13.48 1.66 -11.16
N TYR A 151 12.25 1.20 -10.89
CA TYR A 151 11.88 0.84 -9.54
C TYR A 151 12.68 -0.35 -8.98
N ALA A 152 12.96 -1.33 -9.82
CA ALA A 152 13.78 -2.48 -9.43
C ALA A 152 15.20 -2.05 -9.00
N GLU A 153 15.83 -1.11 -9.72
CA GLU A 153 17.13 -0.56 -9.33
C GLU A 153 17.03 0.27 -8.04
N TRP A 154 16.02 1.11 -7.92
CA TRP A 154 15.79 1.87 -6.69
C TRP A 154 15.58 0.94 -5.48
N LEU A 155 14.86 -0.18 -5.65
CA LEU A 155 14.59 -1.16 -4.61
C LEU A 155 15.84 -1.92 -4.13
N LYS A 156 16.87 -2.07 -4.98
CA LYS A 156 18.16 -2.65 -4.57
C LYS A 156 18.86 -1.80 -3.51
N ILE A 157 18.70 -0.47 -3.59
CA ILE A 157 19.28 0.49 -2.65
C ILE A 157 18.36 0.65 -1.42
N ASN A 158 17.04 0.50 -1.61
CA ASN A 158 16.01 0.65 -0.60
C ASN A 158 15.21 -0.66 -0.45
N PRO A 159 15.78 -1.74 0.12
CA PRO A 159 15.20 -3.07 0.07
C PRO A 159 13.89 -3.24 0.87
N SER A 160 13.62 -2.33 1.80
CA SER A 160 12.42 -2.33 2.64
C SER A 160 11.80 -0.93 2.70
N PRO A 161 11.23 -0.45 1.59
CA PRO A 161 10.70 0.90 1.56
C PRO A 161 9.48 1.05 2.46
N THR A 162 9.42 2.17 3.17
CA THR A 162 8.25 2.54 3.95
C THR A 162 7.08 2.94 3.04
N PRO A 163 5.83 2.96 3.55
CA PRO A 163 4.70 3.51 2.79
C PRO A 163 4.93 4.95 2.31
N LYS A 164 5.63 5.77 3.09
CA LYS A 164 6.02 7.14 2.70
C LYS A 164 6.97 7.15 1.51
N GLU A 165 8.03 6.35 1.57
CA GLU A 165 9.02 6.26 0.50
C GLU A 165 8.39 5.76 -0.80
N PHE A 166 7.54 4.74 -0.74
CA PHE A 166 6.75 4.31 -1.88
C PHE A 166 5.88 5.43 -2.45
N ASN A 167 5.15 6.17 -1.60
CA ASN A 167 4.32 7.29 -2.04
C ASN A 167 5.16 8.46 -2.61
N LEU A 168 6.38 8.69 -2.12
CA LEU A 168 7.28 9.68 -2.70
C LEU A 168 7.78 9.23 -4.06
N TRP A 169 8.18 7.95 -4.18
CA TRP A 169 8.58 7.39 -5.47
C TRP A 169 7.47 7.52 -6.51
N THR A 170 6.20 7.18 -6.16
CA THR A 170 5.07 7.31 -7.10
C THR A 170 4.84 8.73 -7.62
N LYS A 171 5.28 9.75 -6.87
CA LYS A 171 5.20 11.16 -7.29
C LYS A 171 6.38 11.58 -8.15
N ALA A 172 7.57 11.02 -7.92
CA ALA A 172 8.80 11.34 -8.62
C ALA A 172 8.96 10.55 -9.92
N HIS A 173 8.26 9.43 -10.08
CA HIS A 173 8.30 8.59 -11.26
C HIS A 173 7.96 9.40 -12.53
N ASN A 174 8.65 9.14 -13.63
CA ASN A 174 8.43 9.84 -14.90
C ASN A 174 7.90 8.87 -15.98
N PRO A 175 6.62 8.96 -16.40
CA PRO A 175 5.62 9.89 -15.89
C PRO A 175 5.10 9.51 -14.49
N PRO A 176 4.74 10.50 -13.67
CA PRO A 176 4.32 10.23 -12.30
C PRO A 176 3.02 9.43 -12.25
N CYS A 177 2.91 8.54 -11.27
CA CYS A 177 1.65 7.87 -10.99
C CYS A 177 0.55 8.89 -10.69
N ARG A 178 -0.64 8.65 -11.21
CA ARG A 178 -1.79 9.55 -11.05
C ARG A 178 -2.60 9.18 -9.82
N VAL A 179 -3.16 10.20 -9.18
CA VAL A 179 -4.20 10.00 -8.16
C VAL A 179 -5.51 9.68 -8.87
N TYR A 180 -6.01 8.46 -8.66
CA TYR A 180 -7.32 8.05 -9.17
C TYR A 180 -8.43 8.77 -8.42
N GLY A 181 -8.27 8.91 -7.11
CA GLY A 181 -9.18 9.61 -6.22
C GLY A 181 -8.84 9.36 -4.76
N ARG A 182 -9.65 9.93 -3.89
CA ARG A 182 -9.57 9.72 -2.43
C ARG A 182 -10.88 9.15 -1.91
N TYR A 183 -10.77 8.17 -1.04
CA TYR A 183 -11.85 7.78 -0.16
C TYR A 183 -11.64 8.47 1.18
N GLN A 184 -12.69 9.07 1.68
CA GLN A 184 -12.75 9.63 3.04
C GLN A 184 -14.03 9.12 3.65
N PRO A 185 -13.96 8.45 4.82
CA PRO A 185 -15.15 8.10 5.58
C PRO A 185 -16.02 9.35 5.72
N ASP A 186 -17.31 9.21 5.50
CA ASP A 186 -18.23 10.26 5.92
C ASP A 186 -18.04 10.42 7.43
N ASP A 187 -17.81 11.64 7.87
CA ASP A 187 -17.87 11.94 9.29
C ASP A 187 -19.29 11.54 9.70
N GLU A 188 -19.41 10.31 10.26
CA GLU A 188 -20.66 9.91 10.91
C GLU A 188 -20.90 11.00 11.95
N GLY A 189 -21.81 11.90 11.60
CA GLY A 189 -22.08 13.07 12.40
C GLY A 189 -22.25 12.65 13.85
N GLU A 190 -21.53 13.33 14.71
CA GLU A 190 -21.77 13.29 16.15
C GLU A 190 -23.29 13.45 16.37
N THR A 191 -23.97 12.33 16.59
CA THR A 191 -25.35 12.30 17.07
C THR A 191 -25.34 12.13 18.58
#